data_53608c2e287dccd934a8409c84a9c093
#
_entry.id   53608c2e287dccd934a8409c84a9c093
#
_cell.length_a   1.000
_cell.length_b   1.000
_cell.length_c   1.000
_cell.angle_alpha   90.00
_cell.angle_beta   90.00
_cell.angle_gamma   90.00
#
_symmetry.space_group_name_H-M   'P 1'
#
loop_
_entity.id
_entity.type
_entity.pdbx_description
1 polymer ?
#
loop_
_entity_poly.entity_id
_entity_poly.type
_entity_poly.pdbx_seq_one_letter_code
_entity_poly.pdbx_strand_id
1 'polypeptide(L)'
;MSVRGYSKDGNKKYYSIPSKIKKVNVFCPAMVSGVQVTGRTDSSITCKWMSEKSRPDGYVVYVQDSRTGKNIKRVNVKNSLTSMTVKGLAAGQRYKIIVRAYNRVNGKNYYSDYNESQVICFTAPGTPSLKGKAVSGHKVRLDWSGAFAAYKDGECSYVIYYRNAKDKGYQRLIKFTDGEKNFITKALKKDNTYYFKMRGIVRDENGNYATTGAYSNIVKVIVK
;
A
#
# COMPACT_ATOMS: atom_id res chain seq x y z
N MET A 1 -25.71 4.56 -34.17
CA MET A 1 -25.44 3.16 -34.56
C MET A 1 -26.52 2.75 -35.53
N SER A 2 -26.16 2.12 -36.64
CA SER A 2 -27.12 1.48 -37.59
C SER A 2 -26.64 0.05 -37.84
N VAL A 3 -27.56 -0.83 -38.19
CA VAL A 3 -27.31 -2.25 -38.45
C VAL A 3 -27.81 -2.60 -39.84
N ARG A 4 -27.05 -3.43 -40.56
CA ARG A 4 -27.47 -4.04 -41.81
C ARG A 4 -27.46 -5.55 -41.69
N GLY A 5 -28.51 -6.22 -42.17
CA GLY A 5 -28.47 -7.64 -42.45
C GLY A 5 -27.77 -7.90 -43.79
N TYR A 6 -27.23 -9.09 -43.97
CA TYR A 6 -26.73 -9.54 -45.26
C TYR A 6 -27.10 -11.00 -45.55
N SER A 7 -27.28 -11.32 -46.81
CA SER A 7 -27.36 -12.68 -47.32
C SER A 7 -26.16 -13.00 -48.21
N LYS A 8 -25.80 -14.26 -48.33
CA LYS A 8 -24.72 -14.73 -49.20
C LYS A 8 -25.31 -15.60 -50.31
N ASP A 9 -24.83 -15.35 -51.52
CA ASP A 9 -25.01 -16.26 -52.66
C ASP A 9 -23.61 -16.50 -53.24
N GLY A 10 -23.09 -17.69 -53.06
CA GLY A 10 -21.72 -18.02 -53.34
C GLY A 10 -20.74 -17.07 -52.59
N ASN A 11 -19.87 -16.40 -53.33
CA ASN A 11 -18.94 -15.42 -52.77
C ASN A 11 -19.49 -13.98 -52.71
N LYS A 12 -20.72 -13.74 -53.19
CA LYS A 12 -21.34 -12.43 -53.20
C LYS A 12 -22.19 -12.19 -51.95
N LYS A 13 -22.03 -11.00 -51.33
CA LYS A 13 -22.86 -10.55 -50.22
C LYS A 13 -23.83 -9.49 -50.65
N TYR A 14 -25.09 -9.66 -50.33
CA TYR A 14 -26.18 -8.71 -50.57
C TYR A 14 -26.59 -8.10 -49.24
N TYR A 15 -26.58 -6.78 -49.14
CA TYR A 15 -26.86 -6.08 -47.88
C TYR A 15 -28.29 -5.47 -47.91
N SER A 16 -28.97 -5.58 -46.79
CA SER A 16 -30.25 -4.88 -46.61
C SER A 16 -30.06 -3.37 -46.54
N ILE A 17 -31.15 -2.62 -46.67
CA ILE A 17 -31.16 -1.21 -46.29
C ILE A 17 -30.74 -1.06 -44.82
N PRO A 18 -29.91 -0.06 -44.48
CA PRO A 18 -29.53 0.18 -43.10
C PRO A 18 -30.75 0.48 -42.22
N SER A 19 -30.76 -0.02 -41.00
CA SER A 19 -31.73 0.42 -40.00
C SER A 19 -31.66 1.93 -39.77
N LYS A 20 -32.74 2.54 -39.28
CA LYS A 20 -32.70 3.94 -38.81
C LYS A 20 -31.58 4.17 -37.81
N ILE A 21 -30.88 5.28 -37.94
CA ILE A 21 -29.81 5.65 -37.00
C ILE A 21 -30.44 5.94 -35.65
N LYS A 22 -30.08 5.15 -34.63
CA LYS A 22 -30.38 5.47 -33.22
C LYS A 22 -29.18 6.13 -32.58
N LYS A 23 -29.36 7.29 -31.97
CA LYS A 23 -28.36 7.87 -31.05
C LYS A 23 -28.31 7.00 -29.81
N VAL A 24 -27.12 6.54 -29.47
CA VAL A 24 -26.87 5.83 -28.24
C VAL A 24 -26.05 6.77 -27.34
N ASN A 25 -26.62 7.11 -26.20
CA ASN A 25 -25.88 7.89 -25.19
C ASN A 25 -24.97 6.96 -24.41
N VAL A 26 -23.67 7.24 -24.44
CA VAL A 26 -22.69 6.53 -23.62
C VAL A 26 -22.50 7.33 -22.34
N PHE A 27 -22.98 6.79 -21.22
CA PHE A 27 -22.93 7.47 -19.92
C PHE A 27 -21.67 7.14 -19.12
N CYS A 28 -20.98 6.06 -19.44
CA CYS A 28 -19.75 5.68 -18.75
C CYS A 28 -18.60 6.60 -19.16
N PRO A 29 -17.89 7.21 -18.20
CA PRO A 29 -16.70 7.99 -18.52
C PRO A 29 -15.55 7.07 -18.98
N ALA A 30 -14.52 7.67 -19.56
CA ALA A 30 -13.29 6.96 -19.89
C ALA A 30 -12.63 6.40 -18.64
N MET A 31 -11.79 5.38 -18.83
CA MET A 31 -11.01 4.75 -17.76
C MET A 31 -9.97 5.74 -17.22
N VAL A 32 -9.82 5.76 -15.90
CA VAL A 32 -8.83 6.61 -15.22
C VAL A 32 -7.42 6.05 -15.47
N SER A 33 -6.51 6.93 -15.84
CA SER A 33 -5.10 6.59 -16.11
C SER A 33 -4.14 7.23 -15.13
N GLY A 34 -2.87 6.80 -15.14
CA GLY A 34 -1.79 7.41 -14.37
C GLY A 34 -1.96 7.32 -12.85
N VAL A 35 -2.65 6.30 -12.35
CA VAL A 35 -2.79 6.08 -10.91
C VAL A 35 -1.43 5.74 -10.30
N GLN A 36 -1.02 6.52 -9.30
CA GLN A 36 0.26 6.38 -8.61
C GLN A 36 0.10 6.61 -7.11
N VAL A 37 0.86 5.89 -6.31
CA VAL A 37 1.00 6.16 -4.87
C VAL A 37 2.13 7.16 -4.65
N THR A 38 1.80 8.30 -4.08
CA THR A 38 2.74 9.43 -3.84
C THR A 38 3.16 9.59 -2.40
N GLY A 39 2.43 8.97 -1.47
CA GLY A 39 2.77 9.02 -0.05
C GLY A 39 2.14 7.87 0.72
N ARG A 40 2.76 7.54 1.85
CA ARG A 40 2.28 6.51 2.77
C ARG A 40 2.72 6.76 4.19
N THR A 41 1.87 6.37 5.13
CA THR A 41 2.20 6.26 6.56
C THR A 41 1.85 4.84 7.02
N ASP A 42 1.95 4.57 8.32
CA ASP A 42 1.48 3.31 8.91
C ASP A 42 -0.06 3.15 8.89
N SER A 43 -0.78 4.22 8.64
CA SER A 43 -2.24 4.25 8.70
C SER A 43 -2.91 4.94 7.50
N SER A 44 -2.14 5.35 6.48
CA SER A 44 -2.68 6.01 5.30
C SER A 44 -1.89 5.77 4.03
N ILE A 45 -2.56 5.93 2.88
CA ILE A 45 -1.98 5.94 1.54
C ILE A 45 -2.49 7.17 0.82
N THR A 46 -1.58 7.93 0.19
CA THR A 46 -1.90 9.02 -0.73
C THR A 46 -1.70 8.54 -2.15
N CYS A 47 -2.73 8.68 -2.98
CA CYS A 47 -2.67 8.40 -4.40
C CYS A 47 -3.02 9.63 -5.22
N LYS A 48 -2.52 9.67 -6.46
CA LYS A 48 -2.88 10.64 -7.50
C LYS A 48 -3.18 9.91 -8.79
N TRP A 49 -3.90 10.58 -9.70
CA TRP A 49 -4.24 10.09 -11.02
C TRP A 49 -4.32 11.23 -12.02
N MET A 50 -4.41 10.93 -13.30
CA MET A 50 -4.59 11.94 -14.34
C MET A 50 -6.07 12.34 -14.42
N SER A 51 -6.31 13.64 -14.64
CA SER A 51 -7.66 14.13 -14.90
C SER A 51 -8.17 13.61 -16.24
N GLU A 52 -9.39 13.11 -16.26
CA GLU A 52 -10.05 12.64 -17.48
C GLU A 52 -10.51 13.80 -18.35
N LYS A 53 -10.21 13.75 -19.66
CA LYS A 53 -10.65 14.74 -20.66
C LYS A 53 -12.18 14.84 -20.74
N SER A 54 -12.88 13.76 -20.44
CA SER A 54 -14.34 13.66 -20.44
C SER A 54 -15.04 14.42 -19.32
N ARG A 55 -14.30 15.01 -18.39
CA ARG A 55 -14.81 15.74 -17.21
C ARG A 55 -15.93 14.97 -16.50
N PRO A 56 -15.61 13.89 -15.80
CA PRO A 56 -16.60 13.11 -15.07
C PRO A 56 -17.21 13.95 -13.93
N ASP A 57 -18.36 13.52 -13.41
CA ASP A 57 -18.99 14.17 -12.25
C ASP A 57 -18.21 13.92 -10.94
N GLY A 58 -17.36 12.90 -10.91
CA GLY A 58 -16.47 12.63 -9.80
C GLY A 58 -15.67 11.36 -9.96
N TYR A 59 -14.91 11.04 -8.92
CA TYR A 59 -14.12 9.82 -8.83
C TYR A 59 -14.50 9.03 -7.59
N VAL A 60 -14.24 7.74 -7.62
CA VAL A 60 -14.30 6.85 -6.46
C VAL A 60 -12.96 6.13 -6.33
N VAL A 61 -12.36 6.26 -5.16
CA VAL A 61 -11.16 5.52 -4.77
C VAL A 61 -11.58 4.32 -3.93
N TYR A 62 -11.23 3.13 -4.40
CA TYR A 62 -11.38 1.89 -3.64
C TYR A 62 -10.01 1.49 -3.12
N VAL A 63 -9.98 1.10 -1.85
CA VAL A 63 -8.83 0.42 -1.23
C VAL A 63 -9.28 -0.98 -0.91
N GLN A 64 -8.68 -1.96 -1.57
CA GLN A 64 -8.97 -3.37 -1.38
C GLN A 64 -7.81 -4.06 -0.69
N ASP A 65 -8.12 -5.07 0.12
CA ASP A 65 -7.13 -6.08 0.48
C ASP A 65 -6.64 -6.74 -0.82
N SER A 66 -5.33 -6.71 -1.06
CA SER A 66 -4.79 -7.15 -2.35
C SER A 66 -4.85 -8.66 -2.58
N ARG A 67 -5.07 -9.45 -1.52
CA ARG A 67 -5.14 -10.92 -1.58
C ARG A 67 -6.57 -11.40 -1.79
N THR A 68 -7.50 -10.85 -1.01
CA THR A 68 -8.90 -11.29 -1.00
C THR A 68 -9.76 -10.52 -1.98
N GLY A 69 -9.29 -9.36 -2.47
CA GLY A 69 -10.09 -8.43 -3.27
C GLY A 69 -11.19 -7.72 -2.47
N LYS A 70 -11.28 -7.95 -1.16
CA LYS A 70 -12.30 -7.33 -0.30
C LYS A 70 -12.10 -5.83 -0.21
N ASN A 71 -13.17 -5.07 -0.41
CA ASN A 71 -13.17 -3.62 -0.20
C ASN A 71 -12.97 -3.29 1.29
N ILE A 72 -11.88 -2.60 1.61
CA ILE A 72 -11.58 -2.10 2.96
C ILE A 72 -12.11 -0.67 3.11
N LYS A 73 -11.91 0.16 2.08
CA LYS A 73 -12.40 1.55 2.03
C LYS A 73 -12.95 1.87 0.66
N ARG A 74 -13.93 2.78 0.65
CA ARG A 74 -14.48 3.39 -0.56
C ARG A 74 -14.67 4.87 -0.28
N VAL A 75 -14.03 5.74 -1.06
CA VAL A 75 -14.06 7.19 -0.87
C VAL A 75 -14.51 7.88 -2.16
N ASN A 76 -15.54 8.70 -2.08
CA ASN A 76 -15.95 9.55 -3.18
C ASN A 76 -15.08 10.81 -3.21
N VAL A 77 -14.63 11.20 -4.39
CA VAL A 77 -13.76 12.35 -4.62
C VAL A 77 -14.40 13.27 -5.65
N LYS A 78 -14.37 14.57 -5.39
CA LYS A 78 -14.87 15.59 -6.32
C LYS A 78 -14.07 15.59 -7.62
N ASN A 79 -14.71 15.93 -8.74
CA ASN A 79 -14.09 15.96 -10.06
C ASN A 79 -12.93 16.97 -10.18
N SER A 80 -12.92 17.99 -9.33
CA SER A 80 -11.84 18.99 -9.27
C SER A 80 -10.54 18.48 -8.64
N LEU A 81 -10.57 17.29 -8.02
CA LEU A 81 -9.43 16.71 -7.32
C LEU A 81 -8.92 15.49 -8.09
N THR A 82 -7.60 15.40 -8.23
CA THR A 82 -6.89 14.27 -8.85
C THR A 82 -5.93 13.60 -7.88
N SER A 83 -6.14 13.82 -6.59
CA SER A 83 -5.37 13.20 -5.50
C SER A 83 -6.25 12.99 -4.28
N MET A 84 -5.95 11.94 -3.51
CA MET A 84 -6.66 11.61 -2.28
C MET A 84 -5.75 10.88 -1.30
N THR A 85 -5.85 11.26 -0.01
CA THR A 85 -5.25 10.49 1.09
C THR A 85 -6.33 9.66 1.78
N VAL A 86 -6.22 8.35 1.70
CA VAL A 86 -7.10 7.41 2.41
C VAL A 86 -6.46 7.06 3.75
N LYS A 87 -7.15 7.39 4.85
CA LYS A 87 -6.71 7.18 6.24
C LYS A 87 -7.42 5.97 6.88
N GLY A 88 -6.91 5.54 8.05
CA GLY A 88 -7.49 4.45 8.84
C GLY A 88 -7.27 3.09 8.21
N LEU A 89 -6.11 2.88 7.61
CA LEU A 89 -5.61 1.62 7.11
C LEU A 89 -4.76 0.92 8.18
N ALA A 90 -4.63 -0.39 8.09
CA ALA A 90 -3.73 -1.14 8.97
C ALA A 90 -2.27 -0.99 8.55
N ALA A 91 -1.36 -0.97 9.52
CA ALA A 91 0.07 -0.81 9.30
C ALA A 91 0.69 -2.02 8.61
N GLY A 92 1.66 -1.80 7.73
CA GLY A 92 2.41 -2.82 7.02
C GLY A 92 1.59 -3.73 6.11
N GLN A 93 0.37 -3.36 5.76
CA GLN A 93 -0.53 -4.14 4.94
C GLN A 93 -0.37 -3.84 3.45
N ARG A 94 -0.60 -4.87 2.64
CA ARG A 94 -0.63 -4.80 1.18
C ARG A 94 -2.04 -4.49 0.69
N TYR A 95 -2.18 -3.41 -0.05
CA TYR A 95 -3.45 -2.96 -0.60
C TYR A 95 -3.41 -2.88 -2.11
N LYS A 96 -4.59 -2.97 -2.71
CA LYS A 96 -4.84 -2.62 -4.10
C LYS A 96 -5.67 -1.33 -4.12
N ILE A 97 -5.13 -0.29 -4.75
CA ILE A 97 -5.82 0.98 -5.00
C ILE A 97 -6.43 0.93 -6.38
N ILE A 98 -7.71 1.27 -6.48
CA ILE A 98 -8.44 1.37 -7.73
C ILE A 98 -9.12 2.74 -7.76
N VAL A 99 -8.98 3.47 -8.87
CA VAL A 99 -9.67 4.74 -9.09
C VAL A 99 -10.61 4.58 -10.27
N ARG A 100 -11.89 4.95 -10.09
CA ARG A 100 -12.89 4.96 -11.15
C ARG A 100 -13.51 6.35 -11.26
N ALA A 101 -13.66 6.82 -12.47
CA ALA A 101 -14.50 7.98 -12.75
C ALA A 101 -15.97 7.58 -12.77
N TYR A 102 -16.89 8.50 -12.53
CA TYR A 102 -18.33 8.26 -12.73
C TYR A 102 -19.04 9.49 -13.29
N ASN A 103 -20.08 9.22 -14.06
CA ASN A 103 -21.10 10.17 -14.45
C ASN A 103 -22.42 9.83 -13.77
N ARG A 104 -23.18 10.85 -13.38
CA ARG A 104 -24.48 10.70 -12.73
C ARG A 104 -25.59 11.11 -13.68
N VAL A 105 -26.45 10.15 -14.05
CA VAL A 105 -27.58 10.39 -14.94
C VAL A 105 -28.84 9.86 -14.26
N ASN A 106 -29.85 10.72 -14.13
CA ASN A 106 -31.13 10.40 -13.46
C ASN A 106 -30.94 9.75 -12.09
N GLY A 107 -30.00 10.29 -11.27
CA GLY A 107 -29.72 9.80 -9.93
C GLY A 107 -28.84 8.54 -9.86
N LYS A 108 -28.55 7.89 -10.98
CA LYS A 108 -27.75 6.67 -11.06
C LYS A 108 -26.32 6.98 -11.51
N ASN A 109 -25.32 6.38 -10.84
CA ASN A 109 -23.92 6.51 -11.22
C ASN A 109 -23.52 5.43 -12.24
N TYR A 110 -22.85 5.85 -13.30
CA TYR A 110 -22.25 5.02 -14.33
C TYR A 110 -20.73 5.15 -14.23
N TYR A 111 -20.05 4.05 -13.93
CA TYR A 111 -18.63 4.04 -13.60
C TYR A 111 -17.78 3.65 -14.82
N SER A 112 -16.58 4.24 -14.91
CA SER A 112 -15.56 3.79 -15.85
C SER A 112 -15.14 2.34 -15.57
N ASP A 113 -14.47 1.70 -16.49
CA ASP A 113 -13.74 0.45 -16.24
C ASP A 113 -12.59 0.71 -15.23
N TYR A 114 -12.05 -0.35 -14.62
CA TYR A 114 -11.01 -0.26 -13.61
C TYR A 114 -9.77 -1.15 -13.88
N ASN A 115 -9.73 -1.87 -15.00
CA ASN A 115 -8.70 -2.88 -15.23
C ASN A 115 -7.26 -2.33 -15.24
N GLU A 116 -7.05 -1.12 -15.80
CA GLU A 116 -5.73 -0.50 -15.89
C GLU A 116 -5.44 0.54 -14.80
N SER A 117 -6.44 0.86 -13.97
CA SER A 117 -6.33 1.87 -12.91
C SER A 117 -6.02 1.28 -11.53
N GLN A 118 -5.40 0.10 -11.48
CA GLN A 118 -5.08 -0.57 -10.20
C GLN A 118 -3.59 -0.51 -9.90
N VAL A 119 -3.28 -0.20 -8.64
CA VAL A 119 -1.90 -0.13 -8.15
C VAL A 119 -1.78 -0.93 -6.86
N ILE A 120 -0.82 -1.84 -6.81
CA ILE A 120 -0.45 -2.54 -5.58
C ILE A 120 0.50 -1.66 -4.76
N CYS A 121 0.23 -1.54 -3.49
CA CYS A 121 1.04 -0.75 -2.57
C CYS A 121 0.97 -1.28 -1.13
N PHE A 122 1.82 -0.72 -0.27
CA PHE A 122 1.88 -1.08 1.15
C PHE A 122 1.76 0.18 1.99
N THR A 123 1.10 0.08 3.15
CA THR A 123 1.31 1.03 4.26
C THR A 123 2.67 0.78 4.90
N ALA A 124 3.24 1.80 5.53
CA ALA A 124 4.45 1.62 6.32
C ALA A 124 4.18 0.70 7.54
N PRO A 125 5.16 -0.06 8.02
CA PRO A 125 5.07 -0.74 9.30
C PRO A 125 4.84 0.26 10.43
N GLY A 126 4.12 -0.16 11.47
CA GLY A 126 3.96 0.62 12.69
C GLY A 126 5.28 0.86 13.40
N THR A 127 5.35 1.93 14.19
CA THR A 127 6.52 2.28 14.97
C THR A 127 6.57 1.41 16.23
N PRO A 128 7.61 0.57 16.43
CA PRO A 128 7.75 -0.22 17.65
C PRO A 128 8.17 0.63 18.83
N SER A 129 7.86 0.18 20.04
CA SER A 129 8.40 0.68 21.30
C SER A 129 9.39 -0.33 21.84
N LEU A 130 10.64 0.11 22.10
CA LEU A 130 11.75 -0.74 22.53
C LEU A 130 12.08 -0.48 24.00
N LYS A 131 12.31 -1.55 24.76
CA LYS A 131 12.87 -1.54 26.11
C LYS A 131 14.14 -2.40 26.14
N GLY A 132 15.06 -2.09 27.03
CA GLY A 132 16.28 -2.89 27.18
C GLY A 132 16.85 -2.80 28.56
N LYS A 133 17.47 -3.90 29.02
CA LYS A 133 18.16 -4.01 30.28
C LYS A 133 19.37 -4.92 30.16
N ALA A 134 20.41 -4.61 30.95
CA ALA A 134 21.54 -5.51 31.12
C ALA A 134 21.10 -6.79 31.86
N VAL A 135 21.63 -7.92 31.43
CA VAL A 135 21.44 -9.23 32.07
C VAL A 135 22.81 -9.90 32.27
N SER A 136 22.84 -11.00 33.01
CA SER A 136 24.08 -11.75 33.33
C SER A 136 24.87 -12.15 32.08
N GLY A 137 26.18 -12.28 32.20
CA GLY A 137 27.09 -12.65 31.10
C GLY A 137 27.35 -11.53 30.11
N HIS A 138 27.34 -10.28 30.58
CA HIS A 138 27.57 -9.08 29.74
C HIS A 138 26.62 -8.97 28.54
N LYS A 139 25.36 -9.39 28.70
CA LYS A 139 24.34 -9.39 27.64
C LYS A 139 23.30 -8.30 27.89
N VAL A 140 22.55 -7.96 26.84
CA VAL A 140 21.40 -7.07 26.90
C VAL A 140 20.16 -7.82 26.46
N ARG A 141 19.12 -7.80 27.31
CA ARG A 141 17.77 -8.20 26.92
C ARG A 141 17.05 -7.00 26.35
N LEU A 142 16.50 -7.17 25.17
CA LEU A 142 15.65 -6.21 24.49
C LEU A 142 14.24 -6.79 24.41
N ASP A 143 13.26 -6.02 24.82
CA ASP A 143 11.83 -6.35 24.72
C ASP A 143 11.14 -5.26 23.90
N TRP A 144 10.19 -5.60 23.06
CA TRP A 144 9.46 -4.62 22.25
C TRP A 144 7.98 -4.90 22.17
N SER A 145 7.24 -3.82 21.96
CA SER A 145 5.80 -3.82 21.69
C SER A 145 5.50 -2.84 20.56
N GLY A 146 4.30 -2.88 20.01
CA GLY A 146 3.83 -1.97 18.97
C GLY A 146 3.10 -2.70 17.86
N ALA A 147 2.63 -1.94 16.88
CA ALA A 147 1.82 -2.45 15.79
C ALA A 147 2.68 -3.27 14.83
N PHE A 148 2.85 -4.53 15.16
CA PHE A 148 3.32 -5.51 14.19
C PHE A 148 2.19 -5.72 13.19
N ALA A 149 2.48 -5.53 11.91
CA ALA A 149 1.55 -5.88 10.88
C ALA A 149 1.19 -7.35 10.99
N ALA A 150 -0.08 -7.66 10.93
CA ALA A 150 -0.58 -9.03 10.83
C ALA A 150 -0.26 -9.60 9.44
N TYR A 151 1.01 -9.54 9.03
CA TYR A 151 1.45 -10.03 7.73
C TYR A 151 2.03 -11.42 7.88
N LYS A 152 1.23 -12.43 7.51
CA LYS A 152 1.56 -13.85 7.70
C LYS A 152 2.65 -14.40 6.77
N ASP A 153 3.12 -13.66 5.77
CA ASP A 153 3.92 -14.23 4.68
C ASP A 153 5.36 -13.70 4.58
N GLY A 154 5.96 -13.27 5.68
CA GLY A 154 7.38 -12.89 5.71
C GLY A 154 7.74 -11.58 4.99
N GLU A 155 6.78 -10.86 4.45
CA GLU A 155 7.00 -9.57 3.77
C GLU A 155 7.33 -8.44 4.77
N CYS A 156 6.82 -8.53 6.00
CA CYS A 156 7.17 -7.60 7.08
C CYS A 156 8.21 -8.24 8.01
N SER A 157 9.23 -7.50 8.31
CA SER A 157 10.28 -7.90 9.25
C SER A 157 10.70 -6.71 10.09
N TYR A 158 11.26 -7.00 11.27
CA TYR A 158 11.81 -5.99 12.15
C TYR A 158 13.32 -6.14 12.21
N VAL A 159 14.03 -5.01 12.24
CA VAL A 159 15.48 -4.97 12.32
C VAL A 159 15.87 -4.15 13.53
N ILE A 160 16.68 -4.75 14.39
CA ILE A 160 17.35 -4.04 15.49
C ILE A 160 18.72 -3.57 15.01
N TYR A 161 19.01 -2.33 15.34
CA TYR A 161 20.29 -1.68 15.13
C TYR A 161 20.90 -1.34 16.48
N TYR A 162 22.22 -1.43 16.57
CA TYR A 162 22.96 -1.05 17.77
C TYR A 162 24.20 -0.26 17.42
N ARG A 163 24.72 0.47 18.37
CA ARG A 163 26.06 1.04 18.37
C ARG A 163 26.64 1.09 19.78
N ASN A 164 27.95 1.00 19.91
CA ASN A 164 28.66 1.42 21.11
C ASN A 164 28.64 2.95 21.20
N ALA A 165 28.80 3.50 22.39
CA ALA A 165 28.86 4.95 22.59
C ALA A 165 30.01 5.63 21.81
N LYS A 166 31.10 4.90 21.55
CA LYS A 166 32.28 5.38 20.79
C LYS A 166 32.10 5.29 19.27
N ASP A 167 31.10 4.55 18.79
CA ASP A 167 30.86 4.38 17.37
C ASP A 167 30.13 5.59 16.76
N LYS A 168 30.52 6.00 15.57
CA LYS A 168 29.84 7.10 14.83
C LYS A 168 28.48 6.72 14.28
N GLY A 169 28.22 5.42 14.02
CA GLY A 169 27.03 4.95 13.35
C GLY A 169 26.42 3.70 13.97
N TYR A 170 25.16 3.46 13.60
CA TYR A 170 24.44 2.24 13.97
C TYR A 170 24.75 1.11 12.99
N GLN A 171 24.97 -0.08 13.51
CA GLN A 171 25.12 -1.32 12.78
C GLN A 171 23.87 -2.18 12.94
N ARG A 172 23.57 -3.00 11.94
CA ARG A 172 22.48 -3.98 12.03
C ARG A 172 22.89 -5.09 13.00
N LEU A 173 22.06 -5.33 14.01
CA LEU A 173 22.27 -6.41 14.97
C LEU A 173 21.61 -7.70 14.47
N ILE A 174 20.31 -7.65 14.23
CA ILE A 174 19.52 -8.84 13.87
C ILE A 174 18.24 -8.42 13.15
N LYS A 175 17.70 -9.34 12.34
CA LYS A 175 16.39 -9.23 11.69
C LYS A 175 15.47 -10.30 12.30
N PHE A 176 14.25 -9.93 12.60
CA PHE A 176 13.16 -10.81 13.03
C PHE A 176 12.06 -10.83 12.00
N THR A 177 11.40 -11.97 11.88
CA THR A 177 10.10 -12.10 11.25
C THR A 177 9.00 -11.87 12.30
N ASP A 178 7.76 -11.90 11.88
CA ASP A 178 6.62 -11.68 12.76
C ASP A 178 6.55 -12.76 13.86
N GLY A 179 6.28 -12.35 15.11
CA GLY A 179 6.07 -13.25 16.24
C GLY A 179 7.02 -13.04 17.43
N GLU A 180 8.28 -12.71 17.20
CA GLU A 180 9.24 -12.47 18.29
C GLU A 180 8.95 -11.12 18.98
N LYS A 181 9.02 -11.13 20.30
CA LYS A 181 8.80 -9.92 21.13
C LYS A 181 9.99 -9.57 22.03
N ASN A 182 11.02 -10.39 22.02
CA ASN A 182 12.24 -10.14 22.78
C ASN A 182 13.46 -10.78 22.11
N PHE A 183 14.63 -10.32 22.51
CA PHE A 183 15.92 -10.83 22.07
C PHE A 183 16.98 -10.60 23.16
N ILE A 184 17.88 -11.56 23.32
CA ILE A 184 19.07 -11.41 24.18
C ILE A 184 20.31 -11.40 23.29
N THR A 185 21.12 -10.36 23.40
CA THR A 185 22.36 -10.24 22.61
C THR A 185 23.37 -11.34 22.98
N LYS A 186 24.32 -11.59 22.09
CA LYS A 186 25.60 -12.23 22.50
C LYS A 186 26.26 -11.34 23.54
N ALA A 187 27.29 -11.86 24.21
CA ALA A 187 28.09 -11.08 25.16
C ALA A 187 28.68 -9.82 24.47
N LEU A 188 28.48 -8.69 25.10
CA LEU A 188 29.01 -7.40 24.70
C LEU A 188 30.19 -7.01 25.57
N LYS A 189 30.91 -5.96 25.21
CA LYS A 189 32.06 -5.51 25.98
C LYS A 189 31.60 -4.91 27.32
N LYS A 190 32.14 -5.46 28.43
CA LYS A 190 31.88 -4.99 29.80
C LYS A 190 32.22 -3.51 29.95
N ASP A 191 31.52 -2.83 30.83
CA ASP A 191 31.66 -1.41 31.19
C ASP A 191 31.50 -0.44 30.02
N ASN A 192 30.83 -0.89 28.95
CA ASN A 192 30.52 -0.06 27.80
C ASN A 192 29.03 0.28 27.75
N THR A 193 28.75 1.45 27.19
CA THR A 193 27.42 1.93 26.92
C THR A 193 27.03 1.58 25.47
N TYR A 194 25.85 0.97 25.30
CA TYR A 194 25.29 0.64 24.01
C TYR A 194 23.95 1.34 23.81
N TYR A 195 23.66 1.69 22.56
CA TYR A 195 22.40 2.28 22.13
C TYR A 195 21.75 1.35 21.13
N PHE A 196 20.44 1.12 21.31
CA PHE A 196 19.64 0.25 20.46
C PHE A 196 18.44 1.02 19.92
N LYS A 197 18.07 0.75 18.68
CA LYS A 197 16.82 1.16 18.06
C LYS A 197 16.36 0.09 17.09
N MET A 198 15.07 0.11 16.73
CA MET A 198 14.53 -0.83 15.76
C MET A 198 13.53 -0.17 14.83
N ARG A 199 13.25 -0.79 13.70
CA ARG A 199 12.15 -0.39 12.78
C ARG A 199 11.62 -1.58 12.00
N GLY A 200 10.38 -1.46 11.54
CA GLY A 200 9.80 -2.38 10.58
C GLY A 200 10.28 -2.12 9.15
N ILE A 201 10.33 -3.18 8.38
CA ILE A 201 10.67 -3.17 6.95
C ILE A 201 9.66 -4.04 6.23
N VAL A 202 9.07 -3.54 5.15
CA VAL A 202 8.22 -4.32 4.23
C VAL A 202 8.99 -4.56 2.95
N ARG A 203 8.92 -5.80 2.45
CA ARG A 203 9.43 -6.18 1.14
C ARG A 203 8.27 -6.55 0.22
N ASP A 204 8.46 -6.34 -1.08
CA ASP A 204 7.53 -6.81 -2.10
C ASP A 204 7.74 -8.32 -2.37
N GLU A 205 6.95 -8.87 -3.26
CA GLU A 205 7.00 -10.28 -3.67
C GLU A 205 8.35 -10.69 -4.31
N ASN A 206 9.11 -9.73 -4.83
CA ASN A 206 10.45 -9.93 -5.39
C ASN A 206 11.55 -9.79 -4.32
N GLY A 207 11.19 -9.55 -3.06
CA GLY A 207 12.12 -9.33 -1.96
C GLY A 207 12.74 -7.95 -1.90
N ASN A 208 12.34 -7.00 -2.75
CA ASN A 208 12.83 -5.62 -2.73
C ASN A 208 12.20 -4.82 -1.58
N TYR A 209 12.88 -3.76 -1.14
CA TYR A 209 12.32 -2.85 -0.15
C TYR A 209 11.12 -2.10 -0.72
N ALA A 210 9.92 -2.41 -0.23
CA ALA A 210 8.70 -1.70 -0.60
C ALA A 210 8.50 -0.44 0.27
N THR A 211 8.72 -0.56 1.58
CA THR A 211 8.64 0.57 2.53
C THR A 211 9.30 0.23 3.86
N THR A 212 9.63 1.27 4.63
CA THR A 212 10.15 1.13 6.00
C THR A 212 9.32 1.98 6.96
N GLY A 213 9.17 1.49 8.20
CA GLY A 213 8.57 2.25 9.29
C GLY A 213 9.54 3.25 9.92
N ALA A 214 9.00 4.11 10.78
CA ALA A 214 9.80 4.95 11.65
C ALA A 214 10.63 4.11 12.63
N TYR A 215 11.74 4.68 13.11
CA TYR A 215 12.52 4.06 14.18
C TYR A 215 11.76 4.16 15.50
N SER A 216 11.94 3.14 16.34
CA SER A 216 11.56 3.18 17.76
C SER A 216 12.28 4.30 18.52
N ASN A 217 11.90 4.48 19.77
CA ASN A 217 12.75 5.17 20.75
C ASN A 217 14.14 4.51 20.81
N ILE A 218 15.15 5.31 21.18
CA ILE A 218 16.51 4.81 21.44
C ILE A 218 16.59 4.34 22.87
N VAL A 219 17.10 3.13 23.06
CA VAL A 219 17.37 2.55 24.38
C VAL A 219 18.87 2.58 24.67
N LYS A 220 19.24 3.16 25.79
CA LYS A 220 20.62 3.20 26.32
C LYS A 220 20.78 2.14 27.40
N VAL A 221 21.80 1.29 27.29
CA VAL A 221 22.14 0.26 28.29
C VAL A 221 23.63 0.30 28.59
N ILE A 222 23.95 0.26 29.85
CA ILE A 222 25.33 0.08 30.34
C ILE A 222 25.48 -1.41 30.67
N VAL A 223 26.44 -2.06 30.04
CA VAL A 223 26.75 -3.48 30.26
C VAL A 223 27.74 -3.55 31.43
N LYS A 224 27.29 -4.18 32.51
CA LYS A 224 28.09 -4.39 33.73
C LYS A 224 28.75 -5.77 33.74
#